data_986aeb563751edba840b522f12e68532
#
_entry.id   986aeb563751edba840b522f12e68532
#
_cell.length_a   1.000
_cell.length_b   1.000
_cell.length_c   1.000
_cell.angle_alpha   90.00
_cell.angle_beta   90.00
_cell.angle_gamma   90.00
#
_symmetry.space_group_name_H-M   'P 1'
#
loop_
_entity.id
_entity.type
_entity.pdbx_description
1 polymer ?
#
loop_
_entity_poly.entity_id
_entity_poly.type
_entity_poly.pdbx_seq_one_letter_code
_entity_poly.pdbx_strand_id
1 'polypeptide(L)'
;MRKFSVGTDKDGIKRLFLNNKPYFHNGLLDQGYYPDGLLTPPSNEAMKFDIEYVKSAGFNMLRKHIKVEPLLWYHYCDVNGIIVWQDMINGGGKYGLEISVIPFVNITLNDNN
;
A
#
# COMPACT_ATOMS: atom_id res chain seq x y z
N MET A 1 -9.10 14.33 2.74
CA MET A 1 -8.24 14.24 1.53
C MET A 1 -6.80 14.07 2.00
N ARG A 2 -6.08 13.08 1.46
CA ARG A 2 -4.65 12.86 1.79
C ARG A 2 -3.79 13.40 0.67
N LYS A 3 -2.69 14.08 0.99
CA LYS A 3 -1.70 14.55 0.03
C LYS A 3 -0.38 13.85 0.30
N PHE A 4 0.10 13.15 -0.71
CA PHE A 4 1.44 12.58 -0.71
C PHE A 4 2.36 13.42 -1.60
N SER A 5 3.60 13.62 -1.18
CA SER A 5 4.60 14.30 -1.99
C SER A 5 6.03 13.88 -1.63
N VAL A 6 6.93 14.10 -2.56
CA VAL A 6 8.37 13.98 -2.35
C VAL A 6 8.94 15.39 -2.37
N GLY A 7 9.78 15.72 -1.42
CA GLY A 7 10.37 17.05 -1.34
C GLY A 7 11.62 17.06 -0.48
N THR A 8 12.16 18.23 -0.27
CA THR A 8 13.34 18.46 0.57
C THR A 8 12.88 19.11 1.88
N ASP A 9 13.34 18.58 3.00
CA ASP A 9 13.06 19.15 4.32
C ASP A 9 13.92 20.40 4.59
N LYS A 10 13.73 20.98 5.78
CA LYS A 10 14.47 22.18 6.21
C LYS A 10 16.00 21.96 6.33
N ASP A 11 16.43 20.71 6.44
CA ASP A 11 17.84 20.33 6.59
C ASP A 11 18.46 19.95 5.22
N GLY A 12 17.72 20.16 4.11
CA GLY A 12 18.18 19.85 2.75
C GLY A 12 18.08 18.37 2.37
N ILE A 13 17.41 17.55 3.17
CA ILE A 13 17.30 16.10 2.97
C ILE A 13 16.01 15.79 2.21
N LYS A 14 16.12 14.96 1.16
CA LYS A 14 14.94 14.45 0.45
C LYS A 14 14.14 13.52 1.34
N ARG A 15 12.83 13.80 1.43
CA ARG A 15 11.89 13.04 2.25
C ARG A 15 10.57 12.79 1.55
N LEU A 16 9.87 11.77 2.06
CA LEU A 16 8.47 11.53 1.76
C LEU A 16 7.61 12.36 2.71
N PHE A 17 6.57 12.98 2.19
CA PHE A 17 5.65 13.81 2.98
C PHE A 17 4.24 13.26 2.88
N LEU A 18 3.55 13.23 3.99
CA LEU A 18 2.12 13.00 4.09
C LEU A 18 1.46 14.27 4.69
N ASN A 19 0.50 14.85 3.96
CA ASN A 19 -0.18 16.09 4.37
C ASN A 19 0.81 17.21 4.74
N ASN A 20 1.84 17.38 3.90
CA ASN A 20 2.92 18.38 4.04
C ASN A 20 3.84 18.21 5.28
N LYS A 21 3.80 17.05 5.93
CA LYS A 21 4.73 16.71 7.02
C LYS A 21 5.61 15.54 6.60
N PRO A 22 6.92 15.56 6.94
CA PRO A 22 7.77 14.39 6.73
C PRO A 22 7.16 13.16 7.37
N TYR A 23 7.09 12.07 6.62
CA TYR A 23 6.49 10.83 7.08
C TYR A 23 7.38 9.65 6.70
N PHE A 24 7.95 8.99 7.70
CA PHE A 24 8.81 7.84 7.48
C PHE A 24 7.95 6.61 7.21
N HIS A 25 8.22 5.92 6.09
CA HIS A 25 7.52 4.69 5.74
C HIS A 25 8.24 3.51 6.38
N ASN A 26 7.60 2.92 7.37
CA ASN A 26 8.03 1.72 8.07
C ASN A 26 7.03 0.61 7.78
N GLY A 27 7.39 -0.36 6.95
CA GLY A 27 6.41 -1.32 6.48
C GLY A 27 6.95 -2.64 6.02
N LEU A 28 6.03 -3.47 5.54
CA LEU A 28 6.25 -4.85 5.16
C LEU A 28 5.92 -5.07 3.69
N LEU A 29 6.57 -6.08 3.10
CA LEU A 29 6.15 -6.67 1.84
C LEU A 29 4.92 -7.53 2.09
N ASP A 30 3.87 -7.33 1.30
CA ASP A 30 2.63 -8.10 1.33
C ASP A 30 2.36 -8.68 -0.06
N GLN A 31 2.43 -9.99 -0.17
CA GLN A 31 2.15 -10.72 -1.40
C GLN A 31 0.67 -11.13 -1.52
N GLY A 32 -0.12 -10.97 -0.45
CA GLY A 32 -1.54 -11.33 -0.42
C GLY A 32 -1.79 -12.81 -0.68
N TYR A 33 -0.98 -13.66 -0.07
CA TYR A 33 -1.07 -15.10 -0.22
C TYR A 33 -1.68 -15.75 1.02
N TYR A 34 -2.72 -16.54 0.83
CA TYR A 34 -3.45 -17.21 1.90
C TYR A 34 -3.33 -18.74 1.78
N PRO A 35 -3.19 -19.48 2.88
CA PRO A 35 -3.06 -20.94 2.84
C PRO A 35 -4.24 -21.64 2.15
N ASP A 36 -5.44 -21.14 2.37
CA ASP A 36 -6.67 -21.80 1.88
C ASP A 36 -7.09 -21.31 0.48
N GLY A 37 -6.93 -20.03 0.21
CA GLY A 37 -7.43 -19.39 -1.02
C GLY A 37 -6.36 -18.99 -2.02
N LEU A 38 -5.09 -19.28 -1.73
CA LEU A 38 -3.93 -18.84 -2.50
C LEU A 38 -3.92 -17.31 -2.66
N LEU A 39 -4.30 -16.81 -3.84
CA LEU A 39 -4.38 -15.37 -4.12
C LEU A 39 -5.72 -14.74 -3.74
N THR A 40 -6.69 -15.55 -3.30
CA THR A 40 -8.01 -15.08 -2.89
C THR A 40 -8.11 -15.07 -1.37
N PRO A 41 -8.45 -13.93 -0.74
CA PRO A 41 -8.69 -13.88 0.68
C PRO A 41 -9.83 -14.84 1.09
N PRO A 42 -9.69 -15.60 2.18
CA PRO A 42 -10.73 -16.51 2.60
C PRO A 42 -11.99 -15.79 3.11
N SER A 43 -11.83 -14.58 3.62
CA SER A 43 -12.94 -13.72 4.04
C SER A 43 -12.54 -12.24 4.11
N ASN A 44 -13.51 -11.36 4.24
CA ASN A 44 -13.28 -9.94 4.48
C ASN A 44 -12.59 -9.70 5.84
N GLU A 45 -12.95 -10.48 6.83
CA GLU A 45 -12.38 -10.41 8.19
C GLU A 45 -10.89 -10.78 8.17
N ALA A 46 -10.49 -11.75 7.34
CA ALA A 46 -9.08 -12.11 7.19
C ALA A 46 -8.25 -10.93 6.63
N MET A 47 -8.76 -10.27 5.59
CA MET A 47 -8.09 -9.06 5.05
C MET A 47 -7.99 -7.96 6.10
N LYS A 48 -9.07 -7.72 6.84
CA LYS A 48 -9.11 -6.71 7.89
C LYS A 48 -8.12 -7.04 9.01
N PHE A 49 -8.10 -8.29 9.44
CA PHE A 49 -7.20 -8.78 10.50
C PHE A 49 -5.73 -8.51 10.16
N ASP A 50 -5.29 -8.87 8.96
CA ASP A 50 -3.90 -8.67 8.53
C ASP A 50 -3.49 -7.21 8.61
N ILE A 51 -4.34 -6.29 8.14
CA ILE A 51 -4.07 -4.84 8.16
C ILE A 51 -4.04 -4.30 9.60
N GLU A 52 -5.00 -4.71 10.42
CA GLU A 52 -5.05 -4.30 11.84
C GLU A 52 -3.86 -4.85 12.62
N TYR A 53 -3.43 -6.08 12.33
CA TYR A 53 -2.24 -6.67 12.93
C TYR A 53 -0.98 -5.90 12.57
N VAL A 54 -0.78 -5.59 11.28
CA VAL A 54 0.35 -4.78 10.80
C VAL A 54 0.41 -3.44 11.52
N LYS A 55 -0.74 -2.76 11.66
CA LYS A 55 -0.84 -1.51 12.40
C LYS A 55 -0.50 -1.69 13.88
N SER A 56 -1.03 -2.71 14.53
CA SER A 56 -0.77 -2.98 15.95
C SER A 56 0.70 -3.30 16.23
N ALA A 57 1.40 -3.87 15.26
CA ALA A 57 2.83 -4.14 15.31
C ALA A 57 3.71 -2.88 15.09
N GLY A 58 3.10 -1.70 14.87
CA GLY A 58 3.79 -0.43 14.73
C GLY A 58 4.22 -0.07 13.31
N PHE A 59 3.76 -0.82 12.32
CA PHE A 59 3.99 -0.47 10.91
C PHE A 59 2.95 0.51 10.39
N ASN A 60 3.33 1.30 9.40
CA ASN A 60 2.46 2.32 8.79
C ASN A 60 2.36 2.20 7.28
N MET A 61 2.97 1.17 6.69
CA MET A 61 3.04 0.97 5.25
C MET A 61 3.01 -0.52 4.90
N LEU A 62 2.36 -0.85 3.80
CA LEU A 62 2.43 -2.13 3.12
C LEU A 62 2.83 -1.94 1.65
N ARG A 63 3.80 -2.73 1.19
CA ARG A 63 4.07 -2.85 -0.23
C ARG A 63 3.32 -4.06 -0.77
N LYS A 64 2.28 -3.80 -1.55
CA LYS A 64 1.54 -4.85 -2.26
C LYS A 64 2.36 -5.29 -3.48
N HIS A 65 2.94 -6.49 -3.38
CA HIS A 65 3.88 -7.00 -4.37
C HIS A 65 3.15 -7.69 -5.52
N ILE A 66 3.26 -7.12 -6.73
CA ILE A 66 2.76 -7.65 -8.01
C ILE A 66 1.34 -8.23 -7.97
N LYS A 67 0.48 -7.68 -7.14
CA LYS A 67 -0.92 -8.11 -6.98
C LYS A 67 -1.82 -6.89 -6.76
N VAL A 68 -2.99 -6.89 -7.37
CA VAL A 68 -4.06 -5.93 -7.08
C VAL A 68 -5.10 -6.64 -6.22
N GLU A 69 -5.49 -6.00 -5.13
CA GLU A 69 -6.47 -6.52 -4.18
C GLU A 69 -7.89 -6.01 -4.49
N PRO A 70 -8.94 -6.63 -3.91
CA PRO A 70 -10.27 -6.05 -3.90
C PRO A 70 -10.27 -4.65 -3.27
N LEU A 71 -11.16 -3.76 -3.74
CA LEU A 71 -11.27 -2.38 -3.22
C LEU A 71 -11.43 -2.31 -1.70
N LEU A 72 -12.09 -3.31 -1.12
CA LEU A 72 -12.28 -3.40 0.32
C LEU A 72 -10.96 -3.50 1.11
N TRP A 73 -9.94 -4.16 0.55
CA TRP A 73 -8.61 -4.20 1.16
C TRP A 73 -8.00 -2.80 1.27
N TYR A 74 -8.07 -2.01 0.19
CA TYR A 74 -7.58 -0.62 0.19
C TYR A 74 -8.39 0.26 1.14
N HIS A 75 -9.71 0.05 1.22
CA HIS A 75 -10.55 0.73 2.20
C HIS A 75 -10.07 0.44 3.64
N TYR A 76 -9.77 -0.82 3.97
CA TYR A 76 -9.22 -1.15 5.29
C TYR A 76 -7.86 -0.49 5.55
N CYS A 77 -6.98 -0.40 4.55
CA CYS A 77 -5.75 0.36 4.67
C CYS A 77 -6.02 1.84 4.95
N ASP A 78 -6.98 2.42 4.26
CA ASP A 78 -7.36 3.82 4.41
C ASP A 78 -7.89 4.13 5.80
N VAL A 79 -8.84 3.36 6.32
CA VAL A 79 -9.40 3.60 7.66
C VAL A 79 -8.39 3.35 8.77
N ASN A 80 -7.43 2.46 8.55
CA ASN A 80 -6.36 2.17 9.49
C ASN A 80 -5.15 3.10 9.37
N GLY A 81 -5.10 3.96 8.36
CA GLY A 81 -3.98 4.86 8.14
C GLY A 81 -2.71 4.16 7.67
N ILE A 82 -2.84 3.04 6.97
CA ILE A 82 -1.73 2.31 6.36
C ILE A 82 -1.50 2.86 4.95
N ILE A 83 -0.25 3.27 4.66
CA ILE A 83 0.14 3.67 3.32
C ILE A 83 0.38 2.42 2.46
N VAL A 84 -0.10 2.44 1.23
CA VAL A 84 0.09 1.33 0.29
C VAL A 84 1.08 1.74 -0.80
N TRP A 85 2.09 0.93 -0.99
CA TRP A 85 2.93 0.93 -2.18
C TRP A 85 2.42 -0.18 -3.09
N GLN A 86 1.85 0.21 -4.23
CA GLN A 86 1.24 -0.73 -5.17
C GLN A 86 2.18 -1.06 -6.31
N ASP A 87 2.64 -2.31 -6.39
CA ASP A 87 3.28 -2.81 -7.59
C ASP A 87 2.21 -3.20 -8.61
N MET A 88 2.48 -2.90 -9.87
CA MET A 88 1.63 -3.40 -10.95
C MET A 88 1.94 -4.88 -11.23
N ILE A 89 0.94 -5.60 -11.70
CA ILE A 89 1.09 -7.01 -12.07
C ILE A 89 2.01 -7.09 -13.27
N ASN A 90 3.12 -7.84 -13.12
CA ASN A 90 3.97 -8.21 -14.25
C ASN A 90 3.94 -9.72 -14.45
N GLY A 91 3.65 -10.17 -15.64
CA GLY A 91 3.77 -11.55 -16.01
C GLY A 91 5.22 -11.84 -16.40
N GLY A 92 5.97 -12.52 -15.53
CA GLY A 92 7.36 -12.91 -15.78
C GLY A 92 7.56 -13.69 -17.08
N GLY A 93 7.68 -13.00 -18.20
CA GLY A 93 7.94 -13.53 -19.52
C GLY A 93 9.22 -12.93 -20.10
N LYS A 94 9.79 -13.62 -21.06
CA LYS A 94 11.04 -13.32 -21.77
C LYS A 94 11.07 -11.96 -22.49
N TYR A 95 10.02 -11.17 -22.40
CA TYR A 95 9.92 -9.85 -23.01
C TYR A 95 9.97 -8.82 -21.89
N GLY A 96 11.18 -8.32 -21.65
CA GLY A 96 11.47 -7.29 -20.64
C GLY A 96 10.70 -6.00 -20.88
N LEU A 97 9.47 -5.97 -20.42
CA LEU A 97 8.84 -4.73 -20.03
C LEU A 97 9.41 -4.40 -18.65
N GLU A 98 10.35 -3.46 -18.62
CA GLU A 98 10.70 -2.78 -17.38
C GLU A 98 9.43 -2.14 -16.84
N ILE A 99 8.81 -2.83 -15.89
CA ILE A 99 7.69 -2.23 -15.18
C ILE A 99 8.31 -1.33 -14.14
N SER A 100 8.28 -0.06 -14.44
CA SER A 100 8.52 0.95 -13.43
C SER A 100 7.55 0.70 -12.28
N VAL A 101 8.10 0.46 -11.11
CA VAL A 101 7.35 0.56 -9.86
C VAL A 101 6.72 1.94 -9.88
N ILE A 102 5.42 2.02 -10.07
CA ILE A 102 4.71 3.27 -9.87
C ILE A 102 4.54 3.40 -8.36
N PRO A 103 5.36 4.21 -7.70
CA PRO A 103 5.08 4.53 -6.32
C PRO A 103 3.76 5.29 -6.32
N PHE A 104 2.80 4.81 -5.57
CA PHE A 104 1.57 5.50 -5.24
C PHE A 104 0.40 5.38 -6.22
N VAL A 105 -0.41 4.40 -6.01
CA VAL A 105 -1.84 4.59 -6.18
C VAL A 105 -2.40 4.98 -4.81
N ASN A 106 -2.47 6.27 -4.52
CA ASN A 106 -3.44 6.77 -3.57
C ASN A 106 -4.80 6.61 -4.26
N ILE A 107 -5.45 5.50 -4.02
CA ILE A 107 -6.87 5.38 -4.39
C ILE A 107 -7.60 6.26 -3.39
N THR A 108 -7.73 7.52 -3.71
CA THR A 108 -8.70 8.40 -3.08
C THR A 108 -10.07 7.89 -3.52
N LEU A 109 -10.72 7.11 -2.68
CA LEU A 109 -12.15 6.95 -2.79
C LEU A 109 -12.72 8.35 -2.54
N ASN A 110 -13.26 8.95 -3.59
CA ASN A 110 -14.04 10.18 -3.44
C ASN A 110 -15.26 9.81 -2.61
N ASP A 111 -15.27 10.22 -1.35
CA ASP A 111 -16.47 10.34 -0.56
C ASP A 111 -17.31 11.50 -1.15
N ASN A 112 -17.96 11.23 -2.29
CA ASN A 112 -19.10 11.99 -2.73
C ASN A 112 -20.34 11.13 -2.48
N ASN A 113 -20.85 11.23 -1.27
CA ASN A 113 -22.28 11.19 -0.93
C ASN A 113 -22.47 11.73 0.49
#